data_fdcf1b9730ef89cda39673573b1d0345
#
_entry.id   fdcf1b9730ef89cda39673573b1d0345
#
_cell.length_a   1.000
_cell.length_b   1.000
_cell.length_c   1.000
_cell.angle_alpha   90.00
_cell.angle_beta   90.00
_cell.angle_gamma   90.00
#
_symmetry.space_group_name_H-M   'P 1'
#
loop_
_entity.id
_entity.type
_entity.pdbx_description
1 polymer ?
#
loop_
_entity_poly.entity_id
_entity_poly.type
_entity_poly.pdbx_seq_one_letter_code
_entity_poly.pdbx_strand_id
1 'polypeptide(L)'
;HKFLTYFFTGKSIKFGNFTCLPKSVVKKFIIEKSSWNSFSGSLVKIEKSFGSIKSTRGKRYFGPSKMSFINLVKHSLSIISVFKFNVIVRSILFFVIYFVIINKNISLITIFPLLLLILFLFIIFNLSNRENIKEFDASLSNIGDVRPH
;
A
#
# COMPACT_ATOMS: atom_id res chain seq x y z
N HIS A 1 10.68 -3.57 -4.97
CA HIS A 1 9.33 -3.27 -4.48
C HIS A 1 8.72 -2.02 -5.12
N LYS A 2 9.50 -0.94 -5.36
CA LYS A 2 9.01 0.31 -5.98
C LYS A 2 8.36 0.08 -7.35
N PHE A 3 8.97 -0.79 -8.17
CA PHE A 3 8.42 -1.15 -9.48
C PHE A 3 7.05 -1.84 -9.36
N LEU A 4 6.92 -2.84 -8.48
CA LEU A 4 5.65 -3.54 -8.25
C LEU A 4 4.57 -2.58 -7.75
N THR A 5 4.89 -1.73 -6.78
CA THR A 5 3.95 -0.73 -6.27
C THR A 5 3.48 0.20 -7.39
N TYR A 6 4.39 0.71 -8.22
CA TYR A 6 4.03 1.58 -9.33
C TYR A 6 3.19 0.85 -10.39
N PHE A 7 3.58 -0.37 -10.75
CA PHE A 7 2.87 -1.18 -11.76
C PHE A 7 1.42 -1.43 -11.36
N PHE A 8 1.18 -1.87 -10.12
CA PHE A 8 -0.17 -2.20 -9.67
C PHE A 8 -1.00 -0.99 -9.24
N THR A 9 -0.39 0.03 -8.67
CA THR A 9 -1.13 1.17 -8.11
C THR A 9 -1.11 2.43 -8.98
N GLY A 10 -0.14 2.54 -9.89
CA GLY A 10 0.13 3.76 -10.64
C GLY A 10 0.74 4.89 -9.79
N LYS A 11 1.14 4.60 -8.54
CA LYS A 11 1.67 5.60 -7.60
C LYS A 11 3.13 5.32 -7.28
N SER A 12 3.95 6.37 -7.31
CA SER A 12 5.34 6.32 -6.90
C SER A 12 5.47 6.78 -5.46
N ILE A 13 5.85 5.86 -4.57
CA ILE A 13 6.06 6.16 -3.15
C ILE A 13 7.56 6.19 -2.90
N LYS A 14 8.10 7.39 -2.63
CA LYS A 14 9.54 7.64 -2.50
C LYS A 14 9.98 7.98 -1.09
N PHE A 15 9.07 8.11 -0.15
CA PHE A 15 9.35 8.52 1.23
C PHE A 15 9.03 7.40 2.23
N GLY A 16 9.65 7.50 3.39
CA GLY A 16 9.42 6.62 4.54
C GLY A 16 8.65 7.34 5.66
N ASN A 17 8.95 6.98 6.90
CA ASN A 17 8.25 7.49 8.08
C ASN A 17 8.70 8.89 8.53
N PHE A 18 9.76 9.45 7.93
CA PHE A 18 10.24 10.79 8.25
C PHE A 18 9.53 11.82 7.37
N THR A 19 8.43 12.34 7.88
CA THR A 19 7.60 13.32 7.18
C THR A 19 7.15 14.41 8.14
N CYS A 20 7.12 15.65 7.66
CA CYS A 20 6.48 16.76 8.35
C CYS A 20 5.17 17.06 7.62
N LEU A 21 4.06 17.09 8.36
CA LEU A 21 2.73 17.24 7.81
C LEU A 21 2.09 18.52 8.33
N PRO A 22 1.49 19.35 7.45
CA PRO A 22 0.67 20.48 7.89
C PRO A 22 -0.60 19.98 8.61
N LYS A 23 -1.13 20.76 9.54
CA LYS A 23 -2.30 20.41 10.36
C LYS A 23 -3.52 20.00 9.51
N SER A 24 -3.70 20.61 8.35
CA SER A 24 -4.78 20.27 7.42
C SER A 24 -4.68 18.84 6.87
N VAL A 25 -3.45 18.38 6.56
CA VAL A 25 -3.20 17.02 6.09
C VAL A 25 -3.34 16.01 7.23
N VAL A 26 -2.87 16.36 8.43
CA VAL A 26 -3.04 15.51 9.63
C VAL A 26 -4.53 15.26 9.91
N LYS A 27 -5.38 16.29 9.85
CA LYS A 27 -6.83 16.13 10.04
C LYS A 27 -7.44 15.15 9.03
N LYS A 28 -7.04 15.19 7.76
CA LYS A 28 -7.48 14.24 6.74
C LYS A 28 -6.94 12.84 6.99
N PHE A 29 -5.70 12.74 7.47
CA PHE A 29 -5.02 11.47 7.71
C PHE A 29 -5.63 10.69 8.88
N ILE A 30 -6.03 11.36 9.94
CA ILE A 30 -6.63 10.74 11.13
C ILE A 30 -7.91 9.98 10.78
N ILE A 31 -8.73 10.51 9.86
CA ILE A 31 -9.99 9.88 9.44
C ILE A 31 -9.83 8.84 8.32
N GLU A 32 -8.62 8.69 7.77
CA GLU A 32 -8.35 7.75 6.66
C GLU A 32 -8.08 6.33 7.18
N LYS A 33 -9.04 5.44 7.00
CA LYS A 33 -9.00 4.04 7.49
C LYS A 33 -7.83 3.24 6.95
N SER A 34 -7.41 3.49 5.72
CA SER A 34 -6.27 2.79 5.11
C SER A 34 -4.92 3.10 5.78
N SER A 35 -4.87 4.06 6.70
CA SER A 35 -3.67 4.36 7.52
C SER A 35 -3.22 3.14 8.35
N TRP A 36 -4.15 2.27 8.72
CA TRP A 36 -3.89 1.00 9.41
C TRP A 36 -3.08 0.01 8.56
N ASN A 37 -3.21 0.07 7.25
CA ASN A 37 -2.45 -0.78 6.35
C ASN A 37 -1.06 -0.21 6.05
N SER A 38 -0.99 1.08 5.74
CA SER A 38 0.27 1.72 5.41
C SER A 38 0.21 3.24 5.56
N PHE A 39 1.05 3.79 6.43
CA PHE A 39 1.23 5.23 6.59
C PHE A 39 1.56 5.93 5.26
N SER A 40 2.63 5.47 4.59
CA SER A 40 3.10 6.09 3.34
C SER A 40 2.10 5.93 2.18
N GLY A 41 1.41 4.79 2.12
CA GLY A 41 0.37 4.53 1.12
C GLY A 41 -0.82 5.47 1.30
N SER A 42 -1.33 5.59 2.51
CA SER A 42 -2.49 6.45 2.83
C SER A 42 -2.17 7.92 2.67
N LEU A 43 -0.95 8.33 3.02
CA LEU A 43 -0.53 9.71 2.81
C LEU A 43 -0.55 10.10 1.32
N VAL A 44 -0.04 9.23 0.43
CA VAL A 44 -0.10 9.43 -1.03
C VAL A 44 -1.53 9.38 -1.58
N LYS A 45 -2.44 8.68 -0.90
CA LYS A 45 -3.87 8.66 -1.26
C LYS A 45 -4.55 9.98 -0.96
N ILE A 46 -4.21 10.61 0.18
CA ILE A 46 -4.82 11.86 0.67
C ILE A 46 -4.23 13.09 -0.01
N GLU A 47 -2.89 13.12 -0.14
CA GLU A 47 -2.16 14.27 -0.65
C GLU A 47 -1.44 13.91 -1.95
N LYS A 48 -1.49 14.81 -2.93
CA LYS A 48 -0.90 14.60 -4.25
C LYS A 48 0.45 15.25 -4.42
N SER A 49 0.74 16.30 -3.66
CA SER A 49 1.98 17.07 -3.77
C SER A 49 2.82 16.93 -2.50
N PHE A 50 4.08 16.53 -2.68
CA PHE A 50 5.04 16.38 -1.60
C PHE A 50 6.33 17.10 -1.95
N GLY A 51 6.77 18.00 -1.09
CA GLY A 51 8.14 18.48 -1.08
C GLY A 51 9.09 17.38 -0.59
N SER A 52 10.32 17.39 -1.05
CA SER A 52 11.36 16.50 -0.53
C SER A 52 12.58 17.30 -0.13
N ILE A 53 13.08 17.03 1.06
CA ILE A 53 14.32 17.61 1.57
C ILE A 53 15.38 16.52 1.51
N LYS A 54 16.54 16.83 0.90
CA LYS A 54 17.66 15.88 0.88
C LYS A 54 18.17 15.72 2.32
N SER A 55 18.22 14.49 2.78
CA SER A 55 18.83 14.14 4.07
C SER A 55 20.00 13.20 3.85
N THR A 56 21.09 13.45 4.58
CA THR A 56 22.24 12.54 4.60
C THR A 56 21.94 11.39 5.56
N ARG A 57 21.85 10.19 5.02
CA ARG A 57 21.67 9.01 5.85
C ARG A 57 23.00 8.61 6.47
N GLY A 58 23.10 8.75 7.79
CA GLY A 58 24.26 8.29 8.55
C GLY A 58 24.48 6.78 8.44
N LYS A 59 25.70 6.33 8.71
CA LYS A 59 26.01 4.91 8.83
C LYS A 59 25.35 4.37 10.11
N ARG A 60 24.88 3.12 10.03
CA ARG A 60 24.33 2.45 11.21
C ARG A 60 25.49 2.09 12.16
N TYR A 61 25.36 2.46 13.43
CA TYR A 61 26.39 2.21 14.43
C TYR A 61 26.41 0.75 14.89
N PHE A 62 25.26 0.05 14.89
CA PHE A 62 25.14 -1.31 15.42
C PHE A 62 24.30 -2.21 14.50
N GLY A 63 24.86 -3.39 14.22
CA GLY A 63 24.21 -4.54 13.63
C GLY A 63 23.68 -4.39 12.19
N PRO A 64 23.32 -5.49 11.55
CA PRO A 64 22.72 -5.53 10.22
C PRO A 64 21.27 -5.04 10.22
N SER A 65 20.68 -4.86 9.04
CA SER A 65 19.26 -4.52 8.91
C SER A 65 18.38 -5.61 9.51
N LYS A 66 17.49 -5.24 10.43
CA LYS A 66 16.49 -6.18 11.01
C LYS A 66 15.33 -6.47 10.05
N MET A 67 15.27 -5.81 8.89
CA MET A 67 14.20 -6.02 7.92
C MET A 67 14.55 -7.22 7.03
N SER A 68 13.88 -8.34 7.24
CA SER A 68 13.97 -9.52 6.39
C SER A 68 13.29 -9.28 5.03
N PHE A 69 13.64 -10.09 4.02
CA PHE A 69 13.01 -10.04 2.70
C PHE A 69 11.49 -10.24 2.79
N ILE A 70 11.03 -11.18 3.61
CA ILE A 70 9.60 -11.45 3.83
C ILE A 70 8.88 -10.23 4.38
N ASN A 71 9.48 -9.55 5.37
CA ASN A 71 8.91 -8.32 5.93
C ASN A 71 8.86 -7.19 4.91
N LEU A 72 9.85 -7.11 4.02
CA LEU A 72 9.85 -6.14 2.91
C LEU A 72 8.70 -6.43 1.93
N VAL A 73 8.46 -7.70 1.58
CA VAL A 73 7.33 -8.11 0.73
C VAL A 73 6.00 -7.78 1.41
N LYS A 74 5.81 -8.17 2.68
CA LYS A 74 4.60 -7.85 3.46
C LYS A 74 4.35 -6.33 3.49
N HIS A 75 5.38 -5.53 3.71
CA HIS A 75 5.27 -4.07 3.70
C HIS A 75 4.84 -3.54 2.33
N SER A 76 5.41 -4.07 1.24
CA SER A 76 5.04 -3.69 -0.12
C SER A 76 3.58 -4.04 -0.44
N LEU A 77 3.13 -5.23 -0.05
CA LEU A 77 1.75 -5.65 -0.22
C LEU A 77 0.79 -4.79 0.60
N SER A 78 1.16 -4.41 1.82
CA SER A 78 0.38 -3.50 2.66
C SER A 78 0.24 -2.11 2.02
N ILE A 79 1.27 -1.60 1.35
CA ILE A 79 1.17 -0.36 0.58
C ILE A 79 0.21 -0.52 -0.61
N ILE A 80 0.34 -1.64 -1.34
CA ILE A 80 -0.49 -1.92 -2.52
C ILE A 80 -1.97 -2.06 -2.12
N SER A 81 -2.27 -2.66 -0.97
CA SER A 81 -3.65 -2.87 -0.48
C SER A 81 -4.40 -1.56 -0.20
N VAL A 82 -3.70 -0.46 0.11
CA VAL A 82 -4.30 0.88 0.23
C VAL A 82 -4.97 1.33 -1.08
N PHE A 83 -4.43 0.89 -2.21
CA PHE A 83 -4.91 1.23 -3.55
C PHE A 83 -5.69 0.09 -4.21
N LYS A 84 -6.41 -0.72 -3.40
CA LYS A 84 -7.14 -1.92 -3.87
C LYS A 84 -7.95 -1.70 -5.13
N PHE A 85 -8.66 -0.57 -5.24
CA PHE A 85 -9.45 -0.27 -6.43
C PHE A 85 -8.60 -0.16 -7.70
N ASN A 86 -7.47 0.58 -7.64
CA ASN A 86 -6.55 0.69 -8.77
C ASN A 86 -5.96 -0.66 -9.15
N VAL A 87 -5.65 -1.49 -8.15
CA VAL A 87 -5.12 -2.84 -8.36
C VAL A 87 -6.14 -3.70 -9.09
N ILE A 88 -7.40 -3.69 -8.65
CA ILE A 88 -8.49 -4.46 -9.29
C ILE A 88 -8.65 -4.02 -10.75
N VAL A 89 -8.79 -2.73 -11.02
CA VAL A 89 -8.99 -2.21 -12.39
C VAL A 89 -7.84 -2.62 -13.32
N ARG A 90 -6.59 -2.47 -12.85
CA ARG A 90 -5.40 -2.85 -13.64
C ARG A 90 -5.29 -4.37 -13.83
N SER A 91 -5.67 -5.14 -12.83
CA SER A 91 -5.68 -6.60 -12.92
C SER A 91 -6.75 -7.11 -13.88
N ILE A 92 -7.93 -6.51 -13.91
CA ILE A 92 -8.98 -6.83 -14.88
C ILE A 92 -8.49 -6.51 -16.30
N LEU A 93 -7.90 -5.33 -16.51
CA LEU A 93 -7.35 -4.95 -17.80
C LEU A 93 -6.27 -5.94 -18.26
N PHE A 94 -5.34 -6.31 -17.37
CA PHE A 94 -4.33 -7.32 -17.66
C PHE A 94 -4.97 -8.68 -17.99
N PHE A 95 -5.96 -9.10 -17.20
CA PHE A 95 -6.67 -10.35 -17.41
C PHE A 95 -7.30 -10.39 -18.82
N VAL A 96 -8.02 -9.35 -19.22
CA VAL A 96 -8.67 -9.27 -20.54
C VAL A 96 -7.65 -9.32 -21.66
N ILE A 97 -6.60 -8.48 -21.60
CA ILE A 97 -5.56 -8.45 -22.63
C ILE A 97 -4.85 -9.81 -22.72
N TYR A 98 -4.48 -10.38 -21.59
CA TYR A 98 -3.77 -11.66 -21.55
C TYR A 98 -4.66 -12.79 -22.07
N PHE A 99 -5.95 -12.82 -21.69
CA PHE A 99 -6.90 -13.82 -22.16
C PHE A 99 -7.08 -13.79 -23.68
N VAL A 100 -7.15 -12.61 -24.28
CA VAL A 100 -7.21 -12.46 -25.75
C VAL A 100 -5.96 -13.04 -26.42
N ILE A 101 -4.78 -12.84 -25.82
CA ILE A 101 -3.52 -13.36 -26.38
C ILE A 101 -3.47 -14.88 -26.32
N ILE A 102 -3.89 -15.51 -25.20
CA ILE A 102 -3.78 -16.96 -25.00
C ILE A 102 -4.93 -17.74 -25.62
N ASN A 103 -5.99 -17.10 -26.07
CA ASN A 103 -7.23 -17.74 -26.53
C ASN A 103 -7.02 -18.84 -27.61
N LYS A 104 -5.98 -18.67 -28.45
CA LYS A 104 -5.63 -19.63 -29.48
C LYS A 104 -4.77 -20.80 -28.98
N ASN A 105 -4.11 -20.68 -27.84
CA ASN A 105 -3.16 -21.62 -27.28
C ASN A 105 -3.37 -21.83 -25.78
N ILE A 106 -4.54 -22.32 -25.40
CA ILE A 106 -4.86 -22.58 -24.00
C ILE A 106 -4.14 -23.85 -23.55
N SER A 107 -3.26 -23.73 -22.57
CA SER A 107 -2.55 -24.83 -21.94
C SER A 107 -2.39 -24.56 -20.45
N LEU A 108 -2.00 -25.57 -19.66
CA LEU A 108 -1.70 -25.41 -18.24
C LEU A 108 -0.65 -24.31 -17.98
N ILE A 109 0.35 -24.21 -18.85
CA ILE A 109 1.44 -23.20 -18.73
C ILE A 109 0.88 -21.79 -18.95
N THR A 110 -0.03 -21.62 -19.93
CA THR A 110 -0.61 -20.29 -20.23
C THR A 110 -1.69 -19.86 -19.24
N ILE A 111 -2.32 -20.80 -18.53
CA ILE A 111 -3.29 -20.49 -17.46
C ILE A 111 -2.58 -20.11 -16.15
N PHE A 112 -1.37 -20.61 -15.89
CA PHE A 112 -0.65 -20.41 -14.64
C PHE A 112 -0.50 -18.94 -14.22
N PRO A 113 -0.13 -17.96 -15.08
CA PRO A 113 -0.08 -16.55 -14.72
C PRO A 113 -1.43 -15.97 -14.26
N LEU A 114 -2.55 -16.45 -14.80
CA LEU A 114 -3.89 -16.03 -14.37
C LEU A 114 -4.21 -16.52 -12.96
N LEU A 115 -3.83 -17.75 -12.63
CA LEU A 115 -3.99 -18.30 -11.29
C LEU A 115 -3.15 -17.50 -10.26
N LEU A 116 -1.92 -17.15 -10.62
CA LEU A 116 -1.07 -16.29 -9.79
C LEU A 116 -1.69 -14.92 -9.58
N LEU A 117 -2.29 -14.32 -10.60
CA LEU A 117 -2.98 -13.04 -10.49
C LEU A 117 -4.19 -13.13 -9.55
N ILE A 118 -4.98 -14.17 -9.63
CA ILE A 118 -6.13 -14.41 -8.75
C ILE A 118 -5.64 -14.56 -7.29
N LEU A 119 -4.61 -15.37 -7.06
CA LEU A 119 -4.01 -15.52 -5.73
C LEU A 119 -3.48 -14.19 -5.18
N PHE A 120 -2.82 -13.40 -6.02
CA PHE A 120 -2.34 -12.07 -5.67
C PHE A 120 -3.50 -11.14 -5.26
N LEU A 121 -4.58 -11.10 -6.02
CA LEU A 121 -5.77 -10.31 -5.70
C LEU A 121 -6.41 -10.76 -4.38
N PHE A 122 -6.48 -12.06 -4.13
CA PHE A 122 -6.98 -12.61 -2.87
C PHE A 122 -6.13 -12.13 -1.67
N ILE A 123 -4.80 -12.16 -1.79
CA ILE A 123 -3.89 -11.65 -0.76
C ILE A 123 -4.11 -10.15 -0.53
N ILE A 124 -4.20 -9.35 -1.58
CA ILE A 124 -4.44 -7.90 -1.47
C ILE A 124 -5.79 -7.61 -0.80
N PHE A 125 -6.82 -8.35 -1.16
CA PHE A 125 -8.14 -8.20 -0.55
C PHE A 125 -8.12 -8.53 0.94
N ASN A 126 -7.52 -9.65 1.34
CA ASN A 126 -7.35 -10.01 2.74
C ASN A 126 -6.54 -8.98 3.53
N LEU A 127 -5.47 -8.43 2.94
CA LEU A 127 -4.70 -7.36 3.56
C LEU A 127 -5.51 -6.07 3.71
N SER A 128 -6.36 -5.75 2.74
CA SER A 128 -7.24 -4.58 2.81
C SER A 128 -8.31 -4.72 3.90
N ASN A 129 -8.77 -5.94 4.18
CA ASN A 129 -9.78 -6.22 5.20
C ASN A 129 -9.24 -6.18 6.64
N ARG A 130 -7.94 -5.93 6.85
CA ARG A 130 -7.37 -5.67 8.19
C ARG A 130 -7.83 -4.35 8.79
N GLU A 131 -8.43 -3.48 7.99
CA GLU A 131 -9.03 -2.24 8.47
C GLU A 131 -10.17 -2.58 9.43
N ASN A 132 -9.88 -2.67 10.73
CA ASN A 132 -10.90 -2.90 11.74
C ASN A 132 -11.65 -1.60 12.00
N ILE A 133 -12.80 -1.45 11.34
CA ILE A 133 -13.62 -0.24 11.39
C ILE A 133 -14.07 0.06 12.83
N LYS A 134 -14.41 -0.97 13.61
CA LYS A 134 -14.87 -0.79 14.99
C LYS A 134 -13.78 -0.24 15.90
N GLU A 135 -12.57 -0.80 15.82
CA GLU A 135 -11.44 -0.30 16.59
C GLU A 135 -10.99 1.09 16.12
N PHE A 136 -11.06 1.35 14.82
CA PHE A 136 -10.76 2.66 14.26
C PHE A 136 -11.73 3.72 14.80
N ASP A 137 -13.03 3.48 14.74
CA ASP A 137 -14.04 4.41 15.21
C ASP A 137 -13.96 4.60 16.74
N ALA A 138 -13.67 3.53 17.50
CA ALA A 138 -13.43 3.61 18.94
C ALA A 138 -12.17 4.42 19.29
N SER A 139 -11.07 4.29 18.52
CA SER A 139 -9.88 5.10 18.73
C SER A 139 -10.07 6.56 18.37
N LEU A 140 -10.93 6.88 17.38
CA LEU A 140 -11.29 8.27 17.07
C LEU A 140 -12.10 8.93 18.20
N SER A 141 -13.05 8.21 18.82
CA SER A 141 -13.81 8.73 19.97
C SER A 141 -12.90 9.03 21.15
N ASN A 142 -11.91 8.18 21.42
CA ASN A 142 -10.94 8.37 22.51
C ASN A 142 -10.02 9.58 22.30
N ILE A 143 -9.73 9.98 21.04
CA ILE A 143 -8.91 11.17 20.75
C ILE A 143 -9.63 12.47 21.15
N GLY A 144 -10.98 12.48 21.13
CA GLY A 144 -11.78 13.63 21.56
C GLY A 144 -11.62 13.95 23.05
N ASP A 145 -11.22 12.96 23.86
CA ASP A 145 -11.07 13.10 25.31
C ASP A 145 -9.66 13.50 25.74
N VAL A 146 -8.71 13.58 24.84
CA VAL A 146 -7.33 14.04 25.13
C VAL A 146 -7.35 15.57 25.33
N ARG A 147 -7.34 15.99 26.58
CA ARG A 147 -7.20 17.41 26.92
C ARG A 147 -5.81 17.91 26.49
N PRO A 148 -5.72 19.06 25.81
CA PRO A 148 -4.41 19.67 25.54
C PRO A 148 -3.80 20.06 26.89
N HIS A 149 -2.61 19.54 27.17
CA HIS A 149 -1.76 20.03 28.26
C HIS A 149 -1.10 21.33 27.88
#